data_d3c03ceb0441eb8d58105aa889a1efec
#
_entry.id   d3c03ceb0441eb8d58105aa889a1efec
#
_cell.length_a   1.000
_cell.length_b   1.000
_cell.length_c   1.000
_cell.angle_alpha   90.00
_cell.angle_beta   90.00
_cell.angle_gamma   90.00
#
_symmetry.space_group_name_H-M   'P 1'
#
loop_
_entity.id
_entity.type
_entity.pdbx_description
1 polymer ?
#
loop_
_entity_poly.entity_id
_entity_poly.type
_entity_poly.pdbx_seq_one_letter_code
_entity_poly.pdbx_strand_id
1 'polypeptide(L)'
;MDKRSSRLLLVEDDPQVASSLLRGLREEGFAVAAATRLAEADRQLAQETPALVILDLNLPDGDGRTWLRAVRQAGYRMPVIILTARATLLDRVAGLEEGADDYVTKPFAFAELLARVRTRLRTAVQQSETDVLRVADLEIDRVNRWARRAGQLLPLTACEFDVLTLLAKWRGQPVSRDLLADEVWTINRRVTPLDKVINVHISHLREKIERPGAA
;
A
#
# COMPACT_ATOMS: atom_id res chain seq x y z
N MET A 1 -25.84 0.58 9.10
CA MET A 1 -24.38 0.39 9.14
C MET A 1 -23.75 1.55 8.39
N ASP A 2 -23.14 2.44 9.14
CA ASP A 2 -22.57 3.68 8.65
C ASP A 2 -21.33 3.36 7.79
N LYS A 3 -21.47 3.45 6.47
CA LYS A 3 -20.34 3.44 5.55
C LYS A 3 -19.61 4.77 5.76
N ARG A 4 -18.72 4.83 6.75
CA ARG A 4 -17.74 5.92 6.78
C ARG A 4 -17.02 5.87 5.45
N SER A 5 -17.30 6.85 4.61
CA SER A 5 -16.67 7.03 3.31
C SER A 5 -15.16 7.11 3.54
N SER A 6 -14.42 6.06 3.16
CA SER A 6 -12.97 6.08 3.31
C SER A 6 -12.39 7.26 2.54
N ARG A 7 -11.67 8.16 3.23
CA ARG A 7 -11.02 9.31 2.59
C ARG A 7 -9.79 8.85 1.85
N LEU A 8 -9.74 9.12 0.55
CA LEU A 8 -8.59 8.89 -0.32
C LEU A 8 -7.87 10.21 -0.59
N LEU A 9 -6.57 10.15 -0.85
CA LEU A 9 -5.80 11.26 -1.38
C LEU A 9 -5.32 10.90 -2.78
N LEU A 10 -5.71 11.67 -3.78
CA LEU A 10 -5.22 11.58 -5.15
C LEU A 10 -4.19 12.67 -5.40
N VAL A 11 -2.97 12.29 -5.78
CA VAL A 11 -1.89 13.21 -6.15
C VAL A 11 -1.57 12.99 -7.62
N GLU A 12 -2.06 13.89 -8.48
CA GLU A 12 -1.96 13.81 -9.94
C GLU A 12 -2.03 15.21 -10.52
N ASP A 13 -1.07 15.59 -11.34
CA ASP A 13 -0.99 16.94 -11.94
C ASP A 13 -1.70 17.06 -13.29
N ASP A 14 -1.92 15.95 -14.01
CA ASP A 14 -2.71 15.97 -15.24
C ASP A 14 -4.19 16.18 -14.92
N PRO A 15 -4.79 17.31 -15.37
CA PRO A 15 -6.17 17.66 -15.00
C PRO A 15 -7.21 16.71 -15.61
N GLN A 16 -6.92 16.07 -16.75
CA GLN A 16 -7.84 15.13 -17.38
C GLN A 16 -7.86 13.80 -16.63
N VAL A 17 -6.67 13.29 -16.28
CA VAL A 17 -6.53 12.08 -15.47
C VAL A 17 -7.13 12.29 -14.08
N ALA A 18 -6.77 13.38 -13.40
CA ALA A 18 -7.30 13.71 -12.09
C ALA A 18 -8.82 13.85 -12.08
N SER A 19 -9.40 14.58 -13.03
CA SER A 19 -10.85 14.77 -13.13
C SER A 19 -11.59 13.45 -13.35
N SER A 20 -11.07 12.59 -14.24
CA SER A 20 -11.64 11.27 -14.52
C SER A 20 -11.62 10.38 -13.28
N LEU A 21 -10.47 10.31 -12.59
CA LEU A 21 -10.30 9.53 -11.37
C LEU A 21 -11.16 10.04 -10.22
N LEU A 22 -11.20 11.35 -9.99
CA LEU A 22 -12.04 11.97 -8.97
C LEU A 22 -13.51 11.63 -9.14
N ARG A 23 -14.02 11.75 -10.39
CA ARG A 23 -15.40 11.41 -10.70
C ARG A 23 -15.67 9.94 -10.43
N GLY A 24 -14.89 9.03 -11.02
CA GLY A 24 -15.10 7.59 -10.86
C GLY A 24 -15.01 7.13 -9.42
N LEU A 25 -14.02 7.60 -8.65
CA LEU A 25 -13.88 7.22 -7.24
C LEU A 25 -15.02 7.75 -6.37
N ARG A 26 -15.53 8.97 -6.66
CA ARG A 26 -16.68 9.53 -5.93
C ARG A 26 -17.98 8.80 -6.26
N GLU A 27 -18.18 8.39 -7.52
CA GLU A 27 -19.32 7.55 -7.94
C GLU A 27 -19.31 6.20 -7.23
N GLU A 28 -18.12 5.67 -6.88
CA GLU A 28 -17.94 4.45 -6.09
C GLU A 28 -18.07 4.65 -4.57
N GLY A 29 -18.39 5.88 -4.13
CA GLY A 29 -18.70 6.22 -2.74
C GLY A 29 -17.52 6.62 -1.88
N PHE A 30 -16.34 6.90 -2.46
CA PHE A 30 -15.17 7.39 -1.71
C PHE A 30 -15.22 8.91 -1.52
N ALA A 31 -14.76 9.38 -0.35
CA ALA A 31 -14.39 10.77 -0.17
C ALA A 31 -12.97 10.97 -0.73
N VAL A 32 -12.80 11.86 -1.72
CA VAL A 32 -11.49 12.03 -2.37
C VAL A 32 -11.03 13.47 -2.26
N ALA A 33 -9.90 13.67 -1.57
CA ALA A 33 -9.11 14.88 -1.62
C ALA A 33 -8.14 14.80 -2.81
N ALA A 34 -7.88 15.94 -3.46
CA ALA A 34 -6.96 16.02 -4.58
C ALA A 34 -5.80 16.96 -4.26
N ALA A 35 -4.64 16.65 -4.80
CA ALA A 35 -3.46 17.49 -4.84
C ALA A 35 -2.83 17.40 -6.23
N THR A 36 -2.36 18.52 -6.76
CA THR A 36 -1.66 18.60 -8.05
C THR A 36 -0.14 18.70 -7.86
N ARG A 37 0.30 18.77 -6.61
CA ARG A 37 1.70 18.96 -6.20
C ARG A 37 1.98 18.25 -4.88
N LEU A 38 3.23 17.87 -4.66
CA LEU A 38 3.67 17.26 -3.39
C LEU A 38 3.44 18.16 -2.18
N ALA A 39 3.70 19.47 -2.32
CA ALA A 39 3.43 20.43 -1.25
C ALA A 39 1.96 20.52 -0.85
N GLU A 40 1.03 20.24 -1.76
CA GLU A 40 -0.41 20.15 -1.44
C GLU A 40 -0.71 18.83 -0.76
N ALA A 41 -0.08 17.73 -1.21
CA ALA A 41 -0.22 16.43 -0.58
C ALA A 41 0.24 16.46 0.88
N ASP A 42 1.35 17.11 1.19
CA ASP A 42 1.84 17.30 2.57
C ASP A 42 0.82 18.04 3.44
N ARG A 43 0.22 19.11 2.93
CA ARG A 43 -0.83 19.83 3.66
C ARG A 43 -2.05 18.95 3.95
N GLN A 44 -2.45 18.12 2.98
CA GLN A 44 -3.56 17.20 3.17
C GLN A 44 -3.25 16.10 4.19
N LEU A 45 -2.01 15.57 4.20
CA LEU A 45 -1.57 14.60 5.20
C LEU A 45 -1.52 15.19 6.61
N ALA A 46 -1.06 16.44 6.74
CA ALA A 46 -1.00 17.13 8.04
C ALA A 46 -2.39 17.42 8.62
N GLN A 47 -3.41 17.61 7.77
CA GLN A 47 -4.78 17.84 8.20
C GLN A 47 -5.46 16.55 8.66
N GLU A 48 -5.34 15.49 7.86
CA GLU A 48 -5.98 14.21 8.16
C GLU A 48 -5.29 13.09 7.35
N THR A 49 -4.89 12.02 8.02
CA THR A 49 -4.29 10.85 7.38
C THR A 49 -5.33 10.14 6.52
N PRO A 50 -5.12 10.03 5.19
CA PRO A 50 -6.05 9.31 4.32
C PRO A 50 -5.99 7.80 4.55
N ALA A 51 -7.08 7.11 4.23
CA ALA A 51 -7.13 5.65 4.27
C ALA A 51 -6.26 5.00 3.16
N LEU A 52 -5.99 5.74 2.06
CA LEU A 52 -5.12 5.31 0.97
C LEU A 52 -4.71 6.53 0.14
N VAL A 53 -3.48 6.49 -0.39
CA VAL A 53 -2.96 7.49 -1.35
C VAL A 53 -2.83 6.85 -2.74
N ILE A 54 -3.26 7.57 -3.76
CA ILE A 54 -2.98 7.31 -5.18
C ILE A 54 -2.00 8.38 -5.63
N LEU A 55 -0.80 7.99 -6.06
CA LEU A 55 0.33 8.91 -6.27
C LEU A 55 0.88 8.78 -7.69
N ASP A 56 0.86 9.86 -8.46
CA ASP A 56 1.74 9.96 -9.64
C ASP A 56 3.18 10.24 -9.18
N LEU A 57 4.13 9.71 -9.92
CA LEU A 57 5.55 9.92 -9.67
C LEU A 57 6.09 11.22 -10.26
N ASN A 58 5.55 11.63 -11.41
CA ASN A 58 6.04 12.79 -12.15
C ASN A 58 5.20 14.02 -11.80
N LEU A 59 5.57 14.73 -10.76
CA LEU A 59 4.87 15.93 -10.30
C LEU A 59 5.72 17.19 -10.56
N PRO A 60 5.09 18.35 -10.76
CA PRO A 60 5.80 19.57 -11.16
C PRO A 60 6.78 20.10 -10.10
N ASP A 61 6.62 19.72 -8.83
CA ASP A 61 7.43 20.16 -7.70
C ASP A 61 8.35 19.06 -7.14
N GLY A 62 8.44 17.88 -7.78
CA GLY A 62 9.38 16.84 -7.37
C GLY A 62 9.05 15.43 -7.82
N ASP A 63 9.91 14.48 -7.43
CA ASP A 63 9.72 13.05 -7.67
C ASP A 63 8.86 12.44 -6.54
N GLY A 64 7.71 11.87 -6.90
CA GLY A 64 6.78 11.22 -5.96
C GLY A 64 7.41 10.09 -5.14
N ARG A 65 8.46 9.42 -5.66
CA ARG A 65 9.21 8.39 -4.93
C ARG A 65 9.95 8.97 -3.73
N THR A 66 10.66 10.07 -3.97
CA THR A 66 11.40 10.77 -2.89
C THR A 66 10.43 11.25 -1.82
N TRP A 67 9.28 11.77 -2.21
CA TRP A 67 8.21 12.15 -1.30
C TRP A 67 7.68 10.96 -0.50
N LEU A 68 7.40 9.83 -1.15
CA LEU A 68 6.92 8.61 -0.49
C LEU A 68 7.91 8.13 0.57
N ARG A 69 9.21 8.13 0.27
CA ARG A 69 10.27 7.77 1.21
C ARG A 69 10.24 8.68 2.45
N ALA A 70 10.13 10.00 2.25
CA ALA A 70 10.02 10.96 3.35
C ALA A 70 8.76 10.72 4.19
N VAL A 71 7.62 10.47 3.57
CA VAL A 71 6.36 10.12 4.23
C VAL A 71 6.50 8.85 5.08
N ARG A 72 7.19 7.82 4.56
CA ARG A 72 7.47 6.58 5.32
C ARG A 72 8.41 6.84 6.50
N GLN A 73 9.45 7.64 6.32
CA GLN A 73 10.37 8.05 7.40
C GLN A 73 9.65 8.87 8.48
N ALA A 74 8.70 9.71 8.09
CA ALA A 74 7.84 10.45 9.03
C ALA A 74 6.83 9.57 9.80
N GLY A 75 6.81 8.25 9.53
CA GLY A 75 5.98 7.30 10.28
C GLY A 75 4.62 7.00 9.67
N TYR A 76 4.24 7.58 8.54
CA TYR A 76 2.98 7.26 7.88
C TYR A 76 3.01 5.85 7.27
N ARG A 77 1.93 5.08 7.50
CA ARG A 77 1.82 3.66 7.08
C ARG A 77 0.59 3.35 6.21
N MET A 78 -0.22 4.36 5.87
CA MET A 78 -1.37 4.18 4.97
C MET A 78 -0.91 3.55 3.64
N PRO A 79 -1.75 2.72 2.98
CA PRO A 79 -1.45 2.17 1.67
C PRO A 79 -1.20 3.25 0.62
N VAL A 80 -0.21 3.02 -0.25
CA VAL A 80 0.12 3.90 -1.38
C VAL A 80 0.13 3.08 -2.67
N ILE A 81 -0.72 3.48 -3.64
CA ILE A 81 -0.73 2.95 -5.00
C ILE A 81 -0.06 3.98 -5.91
N ILE A 82 1.02 3.59 -6.56
CA ILE A 82 1.72 4.44 -7.51
C ILE A 82 1.08 4.34 -8.90
N LEU A 83 0.80 5.49 -9.52
CA LEU A 83 0.50 5.60 -10.95
C LEU A 83 1.80 5.93 -11.69
N THR A 84 2.14 5.20 -12.74
CA THR A 84 3.40 5.43 -13.47
C THR A 84 3.26 5.21 -14.96
N ALA A 85 3.81 6.11 -15.77
CA ALA A 85 3.98 5.90 -17.21
C ALA A 85 5.18 4.96 -17.51
N ARG A 86 6.05 4.71 -16.53
CA ARG A 86 7.25 3.89 -16.70
C ARG A 86 6.91 2.41 -16.56
N ALA A 87 6.85 1.72 -17.69
CA ALA A 87 6.54 0.30 -17.76
C ALA A 87 7.74 -0.61 -17.46
N THR A 88 8.96 -0.06 -17.24
CA THR A 88 10.13 -0.91 -17.03
C THR A 88 10.06 -1.60 -15.66
N LEU A 89 10.51 -2.84 -15.66
CA LEU A 89 10.54 -3.67 -14.46
C LEU A 89 11.42 -3.06 -13.35
N LEU A 90 12.48 -2.36 -13.73
CA LEU A 90 13.41 -1.68 -12.81
C LEU A 90 12.73 -0.50 -12.10
N ASP A 91 11.94 0.30 -12.82
CA ASP A 91 11.20 1.42 -12.21
C ASP A 91 10.15 0.96 -11.20
N ARG A 92 9.53 -0.22 -11.45
CA ARG A 92 8.54 -0.81 -10.55
C ARG A 92 9.18 -1.37 -9.27
N VAL A 93 10.34 -2.01 -9.41
CA VAL A 93 11.12 -2.52 -8.27
C VAL A 93 11.58 -1.36 -7.41
N ALA A 94 12.13 -0.30 -8.00
CA ALA A 94 12.56 0.89 -7.27
C ALA A 94 11.41 1.55 -6.49
N GLY A 95 10.22 1.68 -7.08
CA GLY A 95 9.05 2.26 -6.39
C GLY A 95 8.59 1.43 -5.18
N LEU A 96 8.71 0.10 -5.25
CA LEU A 96 8.39 -0.81 -4.15
C LEU A 96 9.47 -0.79 -3.06
N GLU A 97 10.75 -0.68 -3.43
CA GLU A 97 11.86 -0.48 -2.49
C GLU A 97 11.72 0.80 -1.66
N GLU A 98 10.97 1.78 -2.18
CA GLU A 98 10.68 3.05 -1.50
C GLU A 98 9.43 3.00 -0.60
N GLY A 99 8.78 1.85 -0.47
CA GLY A 99 7.68 1.61 0.45
C GLY A 99 6.27 1.79 -0.14
N ALA A 100 6.12 1.74 -1.48
CA ALA A 100 4.81 1.60 -2.11
C ALA A 100 4.21 0.22 -1.85
N ASP A 101 2.90 0.15 -1.78
CA ASP A 101 2.18 -1.11 -1.55
C ASP A 101 1.70 -1.75 -2.85
N ASP A 102 1.49 -0.94 -3.89
CA ASP A 102 1.08 -1.40 -5.22
C ASP A 102 1.42 -0.35 -6.29
N TYR A 103 1.31 -0.72 -7.56
CA TYR A 103 1.48 0.20 -8.68
C TYR A 103 0.51 -0.13 -9.83
N VAL A 104 0.19 0.89 -10.62
CA VAL A 104 -0.63 0.79 -11.82
C VAL A 104 0.08 1.52 -12.96
N THR A 105 0.27 0.85 -14.09
CA THR A 105 0.95 1.45 -15.25
C THR A 105 -0.03 2.21 -16.13
N LYS A 106 0.28 3.45 -16.47
CA LYS A 106 -0.45 4.25 -17.47
C LYS A 106 -0.13 3.75 -18.90
N PRO A 107 -1.12 3.57 -19.81
CA PRO A 107 -2.56 3.74 -19.57
C PRO A 107 -3.17 2.53 -18.83
N PHE A 108 -4.14 2.78 -17.96
CA PHE A 108 -4.82 1.75 -17.18
C PHE A 108 -6.35 1.85 -17.32
N ALA A 109 -7.02 0.73 -17.07
CA ALA A 109 -8.48 0.74 -16.93
C ALA A 109 -8.86 1.20 -15.51
N PHE A 110 -9.87 2.06 -15.39
CA PHE A 110 -10.39 2.51 -14.09
C PHE A 110 -10.78 1.32 -13.19
N ALA A 111 -11.39 0.29 -13.78
CA ALA A 111 -11.77 -0.93 -13.05
C ALA A 111 -10.56 -1.65 -12.40
N GLU A 112 -9.38 -1.62 -13.04
CA GLU A 112 -8.14 -2.17 -12.46
C GLU A 112 -7.72 -1.38 -11.23
N LEU A 113 -7.63 -0.04 -11.35
CA LEU A 113 -7.28 0.82 -10.22
C LEU A 113 -8.28 0.65 -9.07
N LEU A 114 -9.57 0.63 -9.36
CA LEU A 114 -10.62 0.46 -8.37
C LEU A 114 -10.52 -0.87 -7.62
N ALA A 115 -10.23 -1.96 -8.32
CA ALA A 115 -10.01 -3.28 -7.71
C ALA A 115 -8.85 -3.25 -6.72
N ARG A 116 -7.73 -2.59 -7.08
CA ARG A 116 -6.56 -2.43 -6.20
C ARG A 116 -6.86 -1.55 -4.99
N VAL A 117 -7.53 -0.41 -5.18
CA VAL A 117 -7.99 0.45 -4.08
C VAL A 117 -8.85 -0.33 -3.10
N ARG A 118 -9.85 -1.06 -3.58
CA ARG A 118 -10.73 -1.88 -2.73
C ARG A 118 -9.97 -2.97 -1.99
N THR A 119 -9.02 -3.62 -2.64
CA THR A 119 -8.17 -4.64 -2.02
C THR A 119 -7.37 -4.04 -0.86
N ARG A 120 -6.68 -2.92 -1.07
CA ARG A 120 -5.88 -2.27 -0.04
C ARG A 120 -6.70 -1.73 1.13
N LEU A 121 -7.91 -1.24 0.86
CA LEU A 121 -8.84 -0.78 1.91
C LEU A 121 -9.51 -1.94 2.67
N ARG A 122 -9.84 -3.06 2.00
CA ARG A 122 -10.49 -4.22 2.64
C ARG A 122 -9.63 -4.84 3.71
N THR A 123 -8.33 -4.91 3.51
CA THR A 123 -7.38 -5.43 4.48
C THR A 123 -7.38 -4.59 5.78
N ALA A 124 -7.84 -3.35 5.71
CA ALA A 124 -7.97 -2.44 6.86
C ALA A 124 -9.28 -2.62 7.68
N VAL A 125 -10.30 -3.30 7.17
CA VAL A 125 -11.68 -3.26 7.73
C VAL A 125 -12.19 -4.59 8.30
N GLN A 126 -11.50 -5.73 8.13
CA GLN A 126 -11.97 -7.00 8.75
C GLN A 126 -11.69 -7.00 10.25
N GLN A 127 -12.60 -6.40 11.02
CA GLN A 127 -12.58 -6.34 12.48
C GLN A 127 -13.32 -7.52 13.09
N SER A 128 -12.60 -8.34 13.86
CA SER A 128 -13.15 -9.09 14.99
C SER A 128 -12.40 -8.65 16.26
N GLU A 129 -13.07 -8.57 17.39
CA GLU A 129 -12.67 -7.84 18.60
C GLU A 129 -11.36 -8.26 19.30
N THR A 130 -10.73 -9.36 18.91
CA THR A 130 -9.35 -9.72 19.28
C THR A 130 -8.82 -10.77 18.29
N ASP A 131 -8.00 -10.36 17.35
CA ASP A 131 -7.38 -11.27 16.41
C ASP A 131 -5.86 -11.07 16.39
N VAL A 132 -5.21 -11.51 17.46
CA VAL A 132 -3.77 -11.48 17.62
C VAL A 132 -3.19 -12.86 17.30
N LEU A 133 -2.45 -12.96 16.20
CA LEU A 133 -1.64 -14.13 15.88
C LEU A 133 -0.33 -14.09 16.68
N ARG A 134 0.05 -15.22 17.29
CA ARG A 134 1.33 -15.36 17.97
C ARG A 134 2.15 -16.49 17.37
N VAL A 135 3.38 -16.15 16.97
CA VAL A 135 4.36 -17.11 16.42
C VAL A 135 5.70 -16.87 17.08
N ALA A 136 6.09 -17.72 18.03
CA ALA A 136 7.25 -17.52 18.88
C ALA A 136 7.20 -16.16 19.59
N ASP A 137 8.18 -15.28 19.36
CA ASP A 137 8.28 -13.92 19.91
C ASP A 137 7.58 -12.85 19.06
N LEU A 138 6.90 -13.27 17.97
CA LEU A 138 6.17 -12.38 17.08
C LEU A 138 4.69 -12.32 17.48
N GLU A 139 4.17 -11.11 17.65
CA GLU A 139 2.76 -10.79 17.87
C GLU A 139 2.25 -9.96 16.70
N ILE A 140 1.11 -10.35 16.12
CA ILE A 140 0.49 -9.69 14.97
C ILE A 140 -0.95 -9.37 15.33
N ASP A 141 -1.25 -8.10 15.60
CA ASP A 141 -2.61 -7.62 15.81
C ASP A 141 -3.24 -7.30 14.46
N ARG A 142 -4.17 -8.15 14.04
CA ARG A 142 -4.85 -8.02 12.75
C ARG A 142 -5.91 -6.93 12.74
N VAL A 143 -6.42 -6.58 13.90
CA VAL A 143 -7.43 -5.52 14.07
C VAL A 143 -6.78 -4.15 13.92
N ASN A 144 -5.75 -3.90 14.72
CA ASN A 144 -5.07 -2.61 14.74
C ASN A 144 -3.91 -2.52 13.73
N ARG A 145 -3.68 -3.60 12.96
CA ARG A 145 -2.64 -3.70 11.90
C ARG A 145 -1.25 -3.32 12.39
N TRP A 146 -0.84 -3.87 13.51
CA TRP A 146 0.54 -3.77 13.99
C TRP A 146 1.14 -5.15 14.25
N ALA A 147 2.46 -5.24 14.15
CA ALA A 147 3.21 -6.41 14.56
C ALA A 147 4.35 -6.00 15.49
N ARG A 148 4.66 -6.86 16.47
CA ARG A 148 5.79 -6.71 17.38
C ARG A 148 6.63 -7.97 17.36
N ARG A 149 7.94 -7.83 17.48
CA ARG A 149 8.86 -8.93 17.73
C ARG A 149 9.67 -8.64 18.99
N ALA A 150 9.72 -9.59 19.93
CA ALA A 150 10.34 -9.41 21.23
C ALA A 150 9.89 -8.10 21.93
N GLY A 151 8.60 -7.73 21.81
CA GLY A 151 8.03 -6.51 22.38
C GLY A 151 8.26 -5.22 21.57
N GLN A 152 9.14 -5.23 20.57
CA GLN A 152 9.44 -4.07 19.72
C GLN A 152 8.50 -3.98 18.51
N LEU A 153 7.91 -2.80 18.29
CA LEU A 153 7.02 -2.56 17.15
C LEU A 153 7.81 -2.60 15.83
N LEU A 154 7.28 -3.36 14.87
CA LEU A 154 7.85 -3.45 13.52
C LEU A 154 7.29 -2.34 12.63
N PRO A 155 8.14 -1.54 11.96
CA PRO A 155 7.70 -0.46 11.07
C PRO A 155 7.28 -0.98 9.70
N LEU A 156 6.20 -1.77 9.64
CA LEU A 156 5.72 -2.41 8.41
C LEU A 156 4.85 -1.46 7.57
N THR A 157 4.98 -1.54 6.26
CA THR A 157 3.98 -1.00 5.32
C THR A 157 2.71 -1.86 5.35
N ALA A 158 1.63 -1.39 4.74
CA ALA A 158 0.38 -2.14 4.68
C ALA A 158 0.57 -3.50 3.97
N CYS A 159 1.32 -3.52 2.86
CA CYS A 159 1.60 -4.74 2.11
C CYS A 159 2.49 -5.73 2.87
N GLU A 160 3.55 -5.24 3.53
CA GLU A 160 4.43 -6.08 4.36
C GLU A 160 3.66 -6.71 5.53
N PHE A 161 2.75 -5.96 6.13
CA PHE A 161 1.86 -6.47 7.17
C PHE A 161 0.96 -7.60 6.64
N ASP A 162 0.39 -7.44 5.43
CA ASP A 162 -0.46 -8.45 4.81
C ASP A 162 0.31 -9.73 4.48
N VAL A 163 1.52 -9.58 3.92
CA VAL A 163 2.44 -10.71 3.67
C VAL A 163 2.78 -11.43 4.98
N LEU A 164 3.16 -10.69 6.02
CA LEU A 164 3.49 -11.26 7.33
C LEU A 164 2.31 -12.03 7.92
N THR A 165 1.12 -11.44 7.86
CA THR A 165 -0.11 -12.05 8.38
C THR A 165 -0.43 -13.35 7.65
N LEU A 166 -0.28 -13.38 6.31
CA LEU A 166 -0.50 -14.57 5.52
C LEU A 166 0.50 -15.68 5.88
N LEU A 167 1.80 -15.35 5.94
CA LEU A 167 2.84 -16.30 6.30
C LEU A 167 2.63 -16.87 7.71
N ALA A 168 2.21 -16.03 8.67
CA ALA A 168 1.91 -16.46 10.04
C ALA A 168 0.70 -17.42 10.11
N LYS A 169 -0.32 -17.19 9.29
CA LYS A 169 -1.48 -18.11 9.16
C LYS A 169 -1.06 -19.49 8.64
N TRP A 170 -0.15 -19.53 7.68
CA TRP A 170 0.32 -20.75 7.03
C TRP A 170 1.62 -21.29 7.64
N ARG A 171 1.89 -20.96 8.91
CA ARG A 171 3.10 -21.43 9.59
C ARG A 171 3.27 -22.93 9.46
N GLY A 172 4.51 -23.36 9.17
CA GLY A 172 4.85 -24.77 9.00
C GLY A 172 4.45 -25.37 7.65
N GLN A 173 3.83 -24.57 6.76
CA GLN A 173 3.49 -24.99 5.40
C GLN A 173 4.16 -24.07 4.38
N PRO A 174 4.57 -24.58 3.21
CA PRO A 174 5.13 -23.76 2.15
C PRO A 174 4.02 -22.88 1.57
N VAL A 175 4.27 -21.59 1.48
CA VAL A 175 3.41 -20.60 0.83
C VAL A 175 3.93 -20.33 -0.57
N SER A 176 3.16 -20.69 -1.61
CA SER A 176 3.55 -20.45 -2.98
C SER A 176 3.47 -18.95 -3.33
N ARG A 177 4.27 -18.53 -4.34
CA ARG A 177 4.15 -17.15 -4.86
C ARG A 177 2.76 -16.86 -5.39
N ASP A 178 2.13 -17.85 -5.92
CA ASP A 178 0.78 -17.80 -6.45
C ASP A 178 -0.24 -17.50 -5.37
N LEU A 179 -0.15 -18.17 -4.24
CA LEU A 179 -1.01 -17.91 -3.09
C LEU A 179 -0.78 -16.50 -2.53
N LEU A 180 0.49 -16.07 -2.43
CA LEU A 180 0.82 -14.69 -2.02
C LEU A 180 0.21 -13.67 -2.98
N ALA A 181 0.32 -13.89 -4.29
CA ALA A 181 -0.21 -12.98 -5.30
C ALA A 181 -1.75 -12.86 -5.21
N ASP A 182 -2.44 -13.97 -5.06
CA ASP A 182 -3.90 -14.01 -5.02
C ASP A 182 -4.45 -13.39 -3.72
N GLU A 183 -3.85 -13.71 -2.57
CA GLU A 183 -4.33 -13.27 -1.26
C GLU A 183 -3.95 -11.83 -0.90
N VAL A 184 -2.72 -11.41 -1.26
CA VAL A 184 -2.22 -10.09 -0.89
C VAL A 184 -2.51 -9.05 -1.97
N TRP A 185 -2.37 -9.39 -3.26
CA TRP A 185 -2.57 -8.42 -4.34
C TRP A 185 -3.90 -8.57 -5.10
N THR A 186 -4.59 -9.71 -4.99
CA THR A 186 -5.90 -9.97 -5.64
C THR A 186 -5.90 -9.68 -7.15
N ILE A 187 -4.83 -10.05 -7.87
CA ILE A 187 -4.59 -9.63 -9.26
C ILE A 187 -4.54 -10.84 -10.18
N ASN A 188 -5.14 -10.67 -11.36
CA ASN A 188 -5.02 -11.63 -12.45
C ASN A 188 -3.57 -11.66 -13.00
N ARG A 189 -2.85 -12.75 -12.80
CA ARG A 189 -1.43 -12.99 -13.11
C ARG A 189 -1.02 -12.74 -14.56
N ARG A 190 -1.97 -12.73 -15.49
CA ARG A 190 -1.67 -12.62 -16.93
C ARG A 190 -1.12 -11.26 -17.34
N VAL A 191 -1.22 -10.23 -16.48
CA VAL A 191 -0.92 -8.85 -16.83
C VAL A 191 0.30 -8.28 -16.09
N THR A 192 0.71 -8.88 -14.96
CA THR A 192 1.76 -8.27 -14.12
C THR A 192 2.78 -9.30 -13.61
N PRO A 193 4.09 -9.14 -13.87
CA PRO A 193 5.14 -9.98 -13.29
C PRO A 193 5.27 -9.69 -11.79
N LEU A 194 4.49 -10.38 -10.94
CA LEU A 194 4.46 -10.18 -9.48
C LEU A 194 5.67 -10.79 -8.75
N ASP A 195 6.42 -11.70 -9.38
CA ASP A 195 7.54 -12.40 -8.71
C ASP A 195 8.57 -11.45 -8.11
N LYS A 196 8.93 -10.36 -8.82
CA LYS A 196 9.87 -9.37 -8.30
C LYS A 196 9.26 -8.51 -7.21
N VAL A 197 7.98 -8.15 -7.34
CA VAL A 197 7.23 -7.41 -6.30
C VAL A 197 7.20 -8.20 -4.99
N ILE A 198 6.85 -9.48 -5.07
CA ILE A 198 6.82 -10.39 -3.93
C ILE A 198 8.21 -10.49 -3.29
N ASN A 199 9.27 -10.66 -4.10
CA ASN A 199 10.63 -10.78 -3.60
C ASN A 199 11.08 -9.52 -2.83
N VAL A 200 10.75 -8.32 -3.33
CA VAL A 200 11.08 -7.05 -2.65
C VAL A 200 10.39 -6.98 -1.29
N HIS A 201 9.08 -7.21 -1.23
CA HIS A 201 8.36 -7.17 0.06
C HIS A 201 8.83 -8.24 1.04
N ILE A 202 9.17 -9.44 0.58
CA ILE A 202 9.74 -10.49 1.43
C ILE A 202 11.12 -10.09 1.93
N SER A 203 11.97 -9.48 1.08
CA SER A 203 13.31 -9.01 1.49
C SER A 203 13.23 -7.95 2.57
N HIS A 204 12.40 -6.90 2.37
CA HIS A 204 12.19 -5.85 3.37
C HIS A 204 11.58 -6.38 4.66
N LEU A 205 10.59 -7.26 4.54
CA LEU A 205 9.96 -7.87 5.70
C LEU A 205 10.98 -8.68 6.51
N ARG A 206 11.82 -9.47 5.86
CA ARG A 206 12.90 -10.24 6.52
C ARG A 206 13.85 -9.32 7.27
N GLU A 207 14.32 -8.25 6.62
CA GLU A 207 15.22 -7.28 7.25
C GLU A 207 14.61 -6.66 8.51
N LYS A 208 13.35 -6.23 8.44
CA LYS A 208 12.63 -5.63 9.56
C LYS A 208 12.36 -6.62 10.71
N ILE A 209 12.14 -7.89 10.38
CA ILE A 209 11.94 -8.94 11.38
C ILE A 209 13.28 -9.33 12.03
N GLU A 210 14.35 -9.48 11.25
CA GLU A 210 15.66 -9.91 11.76
C GLU A 210 16.36 -8.83 12.60
N ARG A 211 16.09 -7.55 12.32
CA ARG A 211 16.66 -6.39 13.01
C ARG A 211 15.56 -5.43 13.51
N PRO A 212 14.75 -5.83 14.48
CA PRO A 212 13.72 -4.97 15.03
C PRO A 212 14.39 -3.73 15.67
N GLY A 213 14.02 -2.53 15.20
CA GLY A 213 14.53 -1.26 15.72
C GLY A 213 15.70 -0.63 14.94
N ALA A 214 16.17 -1.22 13.85
CA ALA A 214 17.07 -0.57 12.89
C ALA A 214 16.26 0.14 11.80
N ALA A 215 15.73 1.33 12.12
CA ALA A 215 15.08 2.24 11.15
C ALA A 215 15.50 3.68 11.47
#